data_716ded0cbf887e20b0e40147a5d98f7a
#
_entry.id   716ded0cbf887e20b0e40147a5d98f7a
#
_cell.length_a   1.000
_cell.length_b   1.000
_cell.length_c   1.000
_cell.angle_alpha   90.00
_cell.angle_beta   90.00
_cell.angle_gamma   90.00
#
_symmetry.space_group_name_H-M   'P 1'
#
loop_
_entity.id
_entity.type
_entity.pdbx_description
1 polymer ?
#
loop_
_entity_poly.entity_id
_entity_poly.type
_entity_poly.pdbx_seq_one_letter_code
_entity_poly.pdbx_strand_id
1 'polypeptide(L)'
;MKQSKLASWTESITSTAVGFGISLFAQWLFLPLLGVAISLTQNVSFAIIMTVISIARGYLLRRIFEHFGIRTKLSPFMQAVIAERRRQIEVEGWDAAHDDEHEAGEIARAGAAYASKVDLHLAFGGDYPANARTYCPNFWPWDFDWWKPTGFRRDLVKACALIAAEGEKFDRNRKRKPAQREAA
;
A
#
# COMPACT_ATOMS: atom_id res chain seq x y z
N MET A 1 3.02 7.39 -4.83
CA MET A 1 3.18 8.87 -4.69
C MET A 1 3.53 9.20 -3.26
N LYS A 2 4.62 9.93 -2.98
CA LYS A 2 4.86 10.51 -1.66
C LYS A 2 3.88 11.66 -1.50
N GLN A 3 2.93 11.54 -0.58
CA GLN A 3 2.08 12.64 -0.18
C GLN A 3 2.98 13.83 0.20
N SER A 4 2.79 14.98 -0.42
CA SER A 4 3.62 16.13 -0.12
C SER A 4 3.38 16.54 1.35
N LYS A 5 4.42 17.02 2.02
CA LYS A 5 4.29 17.48 3.42
C LYS A 5 3.18 18.53 3.56
N LEU A 6 3.01 19.38 2.54
CA LEU A 6 1.94 20.37 2.45
C LEU A 6 0.54 19.73 2.40
N ALA A 7 0.32 18.68 1.59
CA ALA A 7 -0.97 17.99 1.54
C ALA A 7 -1.34 17.34 2.87
N SER A 8 -0.36 16.75 3.57
CA SER A 8 -0.60 16.18 4.90
C SER A 8 -0.91 17.26 5.96
N TRP A 9 -0.29 18.44 5.87
CA TRP A 9 -0.58 19.57 6.77
C TRP A 9 -1.97 20.16 6.52
N THR A 10 -2.34 20.38 5.25
CA THR A 10 -3.68 20.89 4.90
C THR A 10 -4.79 19.92 5.30
N GLU A 11 -4.60 18.63 5.10
CA GLU A 11 -5.54 17.59 5.56
C GLU A 11 -5.71 17.62 7.09
N SER A 12 -4.63 17.71 7.85
CA SER A 12 -4.67 17.76 9.31
C SER A 12 -5.37 19.02 9.83
N ILE A 13 -5.05 20.19 9.27
CA ILE A 13 -5.67 21.47 9.65
C ILE A 13 -7.16 21.45 9.30
N THR A 14 -7.53 21.00 8.09
CA THR A 14 -8.93 20.93 7.67
C THR A 14 -9.72 19.97 8.56
N SER A 15 -9.20 18.79 8.87
CA SER A 15 -9.83 17.83 9.77
C SER A 15 -10.05 18.41 11.17
N THR A 16 -9.07 19.13 11.71
CA THR A 16 -9.18 19.78 13.03
C THR A 16 -10.21 20.90 13.01
N ALA A 17 -10.23 21.73 11.97
CA ALA A 17 -11.20 22.83 11.83
C ALA A 17 -12.64 22.31 11.70
N VAL A 18 -12.86 21.27 10.90
CA VAL A 18 -14.16 20.61 10.76
C VAL A 18 -14.60 20.00 12.11
N GLY A 19 -13.71 19.29 12.80
CA GLY A 19 -14.01 18.69 14.11
C GLY A 19 -14.37 19.76 15.15
N PHE A 20 -13.68 20.90 15.15
CA PHE A 20 -14.00 22.04 16.01
C PHE A 20 -15.39 22.62 15.72
N GLY A 21 -15.72 22.83 14.43
CA GLY A 21 -17.04 23.31 14.01
C GLY A 21 -18.18 22.38 14.41
N ILE A 22 -18.00 21.08 14.19
CA ILE A 22 -18.97 20.04 14.59
C ILE A 22 -19.15 20.04 16.12
N SER A 23 -18.08 20.18 16.89
CA SER A 23 -18.14 20.23 18.35
C SER A 23 -18.91 21.44 18.86
N LEU A 24 -18.66 22.63 18.29
CA LEU A 24 -19.42 23.84 18.63
C LEU A 24 -20.92 23.69 18.32
N PHE A 25 -21.25 23.17 17.15
CA PHE A 25 -22.63 22.96 16.74
C PHE A 25 -23.34 21.95 17.64
N ALA A 26 -22.72 20.82 17.93
CA ALA A 26 -23.26 19.80 18.81
C ALA A 26 -23.52 20.35 20.23
N GLN A 27 -22.58 21.10 20.78
CA GLN A 27 -22.74 21.71 22.10
C GLN A 27 -23.88 22.74 22.10
N TRP A 28 -23.96 23.59 21.10
CA TRP A 28 -25.03 24.57 20.96
C TRP A 28 -26.41 23.91 20.85
N LEU A 29 -26.51 22.76 20.19
CA LEU A 29 -27.77 22.03 20.02
C LEU A 29 -28.15 21.21 21.26
N PHE A 30 -27.21 20.43 21.81
CA PHE A 30 -27.53 19.44 22.83
C PHE A 30 -27.51 19.96 24.27
N LEU A 31 -26.66 20.96 24.59
CA LEU A 31 -26.59 21.47 25.97
C LEU A 31 -27.90 22.11 26.46
N PRO A 32 -28.62 22.93 25.66
CA PRO A 32 -29.91 23.45 26.06
C PRO A 32 -30.94 22.34 26.27
N LEU A 33 -30.92 21.27 25.48
CA LEU A 33 -31.83 20.12 25.62
C LEU A 33 -31.61 19.37 26.94
N LEU A 34 -30.39 19.42 27.48
CA LEU A 34 -30.02 18.85 28.77
C LEU A 34 -30.22 19.82 29.93
N GLY A 35 -30.82 21.01 29.69
CA GLY A 35 -31.06 22.04 30.71
C GLY A 35 -29.86 22.85 31.10
N VAL A 36 -28.75 22.76 30.32
CA VAL A 36 -27.50 23.50 30.58
C VAL A 36 -27.46 24.75 29.70
N ALA A 37 -27.75 25.91 30.30
CA ALA A 37 -27.61 27.20 29.63
C ALA A 37 -26.14 27.64 29.69
N ILE A 38 -25.44 27.69 28.55
CA ILE A 38 -24.07 28.21 28.45
C ILE A 38 -24.01 29.40 27.50
N SER A 39 -23.19 30.37 27.87
CA SER A 39 -22.90 31.51 27.00
C SER A 39 -22.05 31.10 25.82
N LEU A 40 -22.08 31.89 24.73
CA LEU A 40 -21.26 31.65 23.55
C LEU A 40 -19.75 31.56 23.92
N THR A 41 -19.28 32.42 24.85
CA THR A 41 -17.89 32.41 25.32
C THR A 41 -17.51 31.10 26.01
N GLN A 42 -18.41 30.59 26.88
CA GLN A 42 -18.19 29.28 27.55
C GLN A 42 -18.17 28.14 26.55
N ASN A 43 -19.07 28.16 25.55
CA ASN A 43 -19.11 27.16 24.51
C ASN A 43 -17.82 27.13 23.69
N VAL A 44 -17.33 28.30 23.27
CA VAL A 44 -16.07 28.41 22.52
C VAL A 44 -14.88 27.94 23.38
N SER A 45 -14.81 28.38 24.66
CA SER A 45 -13.72 27.98 25.58
C SER A 45 -13.72 26.42 25.75
N PHE A 46 -14.87 25.82 25.95
CA PHE A 46 -14.99 24.36 26.09
C PHE A 46 -14.54 23.66 24.80
N ALA A 47 -14.96 24.14 23.63
CA ALA A 47 -14.55 23.57 22.35
C ALA A 47 -13.03 23.65 22.13
N ILE A 48 -12.39 24.76 22.54
CA ILE A 48 -10.93 24.91 22.49
C ILE A 48 -10.25 23.86 23.38
N ILE A 49 -10.70 23.71 24.62
CA ILE A 49 -10.15 22.73 25.57
C ILE A 49 -10.28 21.31 24.98
N MET A 50 -11.47 20.95 24.47
CA MET A 50 -11.71 19.63 23.87
C MET A 50 -10.86 19.40 22.63
N THR A 51 -10.59 20.43 21.83
CA THR A 51 -9.69 20.35 20.68
C THR A 51 -8.26 20.04 21.11
N VAL A 52 -7.75 20.73 22.13
CA VAL A 52 -6.40 20.48 22.70
C VAL A 52 -6.31 19.05 23.23
N ILE A 53 -7.33 18.59 23.98
CA ILE A 53 -7.40 17.20 24.50
C ILE A 53 -7.41 16.20 23.33
N SER A 54 -8.17 16.47 22.26
CA SER A 54 -8.25 15.59 21.08
C SER A 54 -6.91 15.47 20.36
N ILE A 55 -6.18 16.58 20.20
CA ILE A 55 -4.85 16.60 19.61
C ILE A 55 -3.86 15.81 20.47
N ALA A 56 -3.85 16.06 21.78
CA ALA A 56 -3.00 15.36 22.73
C ALA A 56 -3.27 13.86 22.75
N ARG A 57 -4.54 13.46 22.76
CA ARG A 57 -4.96 12.04 22.64
C ARG A 57 -4.45 11.43 21.35
N GLY A 58 -4.62 12.12 20.22
CA GLY A 58 -4.16 11.62 18.92
C GLY A 58 -2.65 11.42 18.87
N TYR A 59 -1.89 12.33 19.45
CA TYR A 59 -0.44 12.20 19.58
C TYR A 59 -0.05 11.01 20.47
N LEU A 60 -0.67 10.92 21.66
CA LEU A 60 -0.38 9.86 22.63
C LEU A 60 -0.69 8.47 22.06
N LEU A 61 -1.86 8.29 21.42
CA LEU A 61 -2.23 7.02 20.79
C LEU A 61 -1.25 6.64 19.69
N ARG A 62 -0.83 7.60 18.85
CA ARG A 62 0.19 7.35 17.81
C ARG A 62 1.50 6.86 18.43
N ARG A 63 1.94 7.49 19.53
CA ARG A 63 3.16 7.10 20.25
C ARG A 63 3.06 5.71 20.87
N ILE A 64 1.89 5.40 21.46
CA ILE A 64 1.58 4.09 22.00
C ILE A 64 1.63 3.02 20.89
N PHE A 65 0.98 3.24 19.76
CA PHE A 65 0.99 2.30 18.64
C PHE A 65 2.37 2.12 18.01
N GLU A 66 3.19 3.17 17.97
CA GLU A 66 4.59 3.08 17.56
C GLU A 66 5.41 2.25 18.56
N HIS A 67 5.20 2.44 19.86
CA HIS A 67 5.92 1.70 20.92
C HIS A 67 5.58 0.20 20.91
N PHE A 68 4.32 -0.14 20.71
CA PHE A 68 3.86 -1.54 20.58
C PHE A 68 4.11 -2.17 19.20
N GLY A 69 4.78 -1.48 18.29
CA GLY A 69 5.11 -2.01 16.98
C GLY A 69 3.91 -2.31 16.07
N ILE A 70 2.72 -1.82 16.42
CA ILE A 70 1.46 -2.07 15.68
C ILE A 70 1.51 -1.42 14.28
N ARG A 71 2.39 -0.42 14.10
CA ARG A 71 2.75 0.16 12.79
C ARG A 71 4.20 -0.19 12.46
N THR A 72 4.47 -1.44 12.14
CA THR A 72 5.78 -1.82 11.59
C THR A 72 6.00 -1.11 10.27
N LYS A 73 7.04 -0.28 10.21
CA LYS A 73 7.46 0.31 8.93
C LYS A 73 7.90 -0.83 8.03
N LEU A 74 7.30 -0.90 6.84
CA LEU A 74 7.74 -1.85 5.82
C LEU A 74 9.24 -1.66 5.57
N SER A 75 9.97 -2.76 5.46
CA SER A 75 11.38 -2.72 5.10
C SER A 75 11.60 -1.99 3.76
N PRO A 76 12.76 -1.41 3.51
CA PRO A 76 13.06 -0.78 2.22
C PRO A 76 12.89 -1.73 1.02
N PHE A 77 13.07 -3.04 1.23
CA PHE A 77 12.82 -4.04 0.22
C PHE A 77 11.33 -4.17 -0.10
N MET A 78 10.48 -4.33 0.93
CA MET A 78 9.03 -4.43 0.73
C MET A 78 8.43 -3.17 0.13
N GLN A 79 8.95 -1.99 0.50
CA GLN A 79 8.54 -0.73 -0.15
C GLN A 79 8.86 -0.74 -1.65
N ALA A 80 10.03 -1.28 -2.04
CA ALA A 80 10.42 -1.42 -3.44
C ALA A 80 9.54 -2.41 -4.19
N VAL A 81 9.13 -3.52 -3.56
CA VAL A 81 8.19 -4.51 -4.15
C VAL A 81 6.83 -3.87 -4.43
N ILE A 82 6.27 -3.15 -3.45
CA ILE A 82 4.98 -2.45 -3.63
C ILE A 82 5.09 -1.37 -4.72
N ALA A 83 6.19 -0.63 -4.75
CA ALA A 83 6.43 0.38 -5.79
C ALA A 83 6.54 -0.24 -7.18
N GLU A 84 7.18 -1.43 -7.30
CA GLU A 84 7.28 -2.15 -8.56
C GLU A 84 5.93 -2.68 -9.03
N ARG A 85 5.12 -3.29 -8.14
CA ARG A 85 3.77 -3.75 -8.50
C ARG A 85 2.91 -2.59 -9.00
N ARG A 86 2.98 -1.45 -8.33
CA ARG A 86 2.29 -0.23 -8.77
C ARG A 86 2.77 0.24 -10.13
N ARG A 87 4.08 0.23 -10.39
CA ARG A 87 4.65 0.59 -11.68
C ARG A 87 4.18 -0.35 -12.80
N GLN A 88 4.09 -1.66 -12.52
CA GLN A 88 3.56 -2.65 -13.46
C GLN A 88 2.12 -2.31 -13.85
N ILE A 89 1.28 -1.91 -12.89
CA ILE A 89 -0.11 -1.52 -13.15
C ILE A 89 -0.21 -0.16 -13.85
N GLU A 90 0.46 0.87 -13.33
CA GLU A 90 0.28 2.26 -13.78
C GLU A 90 1.04 2.57 -15.09
N VAL A 91 2.17 1.89 -15.34
CA VAL A 91 3.05 2.19 -16.48
C VAL A 91 3.00 1.13 -17.57
N GLU A 92 2.96 -0.16 -17.17
CA GLU A 92 2.95 -1.29 -18.13
C GLU A 92 1.50 -1.72 -18.48
N GLY A 93 0.51 -1.28 -17.69
CA GLY A 93 -0.90 -1.67 -17.89
C GLY A 93 -1.24 -3.08 -17.40
N TRP A 94 -0.35 -3.72 -16.61
CA TRP A 94 -0.56 -5.07 -16.07
C TRP A 94 -1.49 -5.03 -14.86
N ASP A 95 -2.73 -4.72 -15.12
CA ASP A 95 -3.78 -4.64 -14.13
C ASP A 95 -4.41 -6.02 -13.82
N ALA A 96 -5.46 -6.03 -13.02
CA ALA A 96 -6.13 -7.26 -12.62
C ALA A 96 -6.76 -8.03 -13.81
N ALA A 97 -7.22 -7.31 -14.84
CA ALA A 97 -7.83 -7.93 -16.01
C ALA A 97 -6.75 -8.62 -16.87
N HIS A 98 -5.64 -7.93 -17.11
CA HIS A 98 -4.46 -8.48 -17.78
C HIS A 98 -3.88 -9.69 -17.03
N ASP A 99 -3.75 -9.62 -15.70
CA ASP A 99 -3.24 -10.75 -14.91
C ASP A 99 -4.18 -11.97 -15.01
N ASP A 100 -5.49 -11.77 -15.11
CA ASP A 100 -6.50 -12.84 -15.18
C ASP A 100 -6.47 -13.58 -16.55
N GLU A 101 -5.86 -13.01 -17.61
CA GLU A 101 -5.66 -13.65 -18.91
C GLU A 101 -4.60 -14.77 -18.87
N HIS A 102 -3.71 -14.76 -17.89
CA HIS A 102 -2.65 -15.75 -17.71
C HIS A 102 -3.12 -16.95 -16.88
N GLU A 103 -3.67 -17.98 -17.50
CA GLU A 103 -4.32 -19.10 -16.79
C GLU A 103 -3.36 -20.17 -16.24
N ALA A 104 -2.22 -20.41 -16.89
CA ALA A 104 -1.34 -21.56 -16.62
C ALA A 104 -0.21 -21.26 -15.64
N GLY A 105 -0.34 -20.24 -14.78
CA GLY A 105 0.67 -19.85 -13.78
C GLY A 105 1.92 -19.19 -14.38
N GLU A 106 1.77 -18.55 -15.55
CA GLU A 106 2.87 -17.87 -16.25
C GLU A 106 3.47 -16.78 -15.37
N ILE A 107 2.64 -16.01 -14.66
CA ILE A 107 3.10 -14.91 -13.81
C ILE A 107 3.98 -15.45 -12.68
N ALA A 108 3.56 -16.55 -12.04
CA ALA A 108 4.37 -17.20 -10.99
C ALA A 108 5.69 -17.75 -11.55
N ARG A 109 5.67 -18.38 -12.75
CA ARG A 109 6.89 -18.88 -13.40
C ARG A 109 7.84 -17.75 -13.76
N ALA A 110 7.36 -16.62 -14.24
CA ALA A 110 8.17 -15.44 -14.50
C ALA A 110 8.81 -14.91 -13.22
N GLY A 111 8.07 -14.85 -12.12
CA GLY A 111 8.60 -14.51 -10.79
C GLY A 111 9.72 -15.46 -10.36
N ALA A 112 9.50 -16.77 -10.49
CA ALA A 112 10.50 -17.80 -10.21
C ALA A 112 11.76 -17.65 -11.09
N ALA A 113 11.59 -17.30 -12.37
CA ALA A 113 12.70 -17.10 -13.30
C ALA A 113 13.62 -15.95 -12.85
N TYR A 114 13.05 -14.83 -12.41
CA TYR A 114 13.84 -13.73 -11.84
C TYR A 114 14.52 -14.13 -10.52
N ALA A 115 13.81 -14.85 -9.64
CA ALA A 115 14.36 -15.29 -8.36
C ALA A 115 15.49 -16.33 -8.53
N SER A 116 15.47 -17.15 -9.58
CA SER A 116 16.47 -18.19 -9.81
C SER A 116 17.84 -17.68 -10.20
N LYS A 117 18.00 -16.37 -10.45
CA LYS A 117 19.28 -15.80 -10.90
C LYS A 117 20.28 -15.54 -9.77
N VAL A 118 20.20 -16.30 -8.70
CA VAL A 118 21.21 -16.31 -7.62
C VAL A 118 22.61 -16.70 -8.13
N ASP A 119 22.67 -17.57 -9.13
CA ASP A 119 23.92 -17.97 -9.81
C ASP A 119 24.63 -16.79 -10.48
N LEU A 120 23.90 -15.91 -11.14
CA LEU A 120 24.46 -14.66 -11.69
C LEU A 120 24.98 -13.73 -10.57
N HIS A 121 24.25 -13.65 -9.46
CA HIS A 121 24.70 -12.86 -8.32
C HIS A 121 25.99 -13.41 -7.71
N LEU A 122 26.09 -14.72 -7.57
CA LEU A 122 27.30 -15.38 -7.05
C LEU A 122 28.50 -15.23 -8.00
N ALA A 123 28.25 -15.22 -9.30
CA ALA A 123 29.32 -15.09 -10.31
C ALA A 123 29.80 -13.65 -10.51
N PHE A 124 28.91 -12.67 -10.45
CA PHE A 124 29.17 -11.27 -10.87
C PHE A 124 28.91 -10.23 -9.77
N GLY A 125 28.47 -10.64 -8.59
CA GLY A 125 28.08 -9.73 -7.51
C GLY A 125 26.74 -9.06 -7.77
N GLY A 126 26.59 -7.78 -7.36
CA GLY A 126 25.31 -7.06 -7.45
C GLY A 126 24.96 -6.57 -8.86
N ASP A 127 25.96 -6.28 -9.68
CA ASP A 127 25.79 -5.76 -11.02
C ASP A 127 25.98 -6.87 -12.06
N TYR A 128 25.01 -7.04 -12.93
CA TYR A 128 25.05 -8.05 -13.97
C TYR A 128 25.84 -7.58 -15.20
N PRO A 129 26.48 -8.50 -15.93
CA PRO A 129 27.16 -8.17 -17.17
C PRO A 129 26.16 -7.72 -18.25
N ALA A 130 26.65 -6.99 -19.27
CA ALA A 130 25.80 -6.48 -20.36
C ALA A 130 25.03 -7.58 -21.10
N ASN A 131 25.56 -8.81 -21.12
CA ASN A 131 24.93 -9.99 -21.73
C ASN A 131 24.06 -10.79 -20.74
N ALA A 132 23.70 -10.27 -19.60
CA ALA A 132 22.87 -10.99 -18.62
C ALA A 132 21.54 -11.54 -19.19
N ARG A 133 21.01 -10.92 -20.23
CA ARG A 133 19.83 -11.42 -20.95
C ARG A 133 20.02 -12.80 -21.53
N THR A 134 21.23 -13.22 -21.93
CA THR A 134 21.49 -14.56 -22.47
C THR A 134 21.29 -15.68 -21.44
N TYR A 135 21.26 -15.34 -20.15
CA TYR A 135 21.01 -16.29 -19.06
C TYR A 135 19.50 -16.46 -18.76
N CYS A 136 18.66 -16.37 -19.79
CA CYS A 136 17.23 -16.60 -19.63
C CYS A 136 16.96 -18.07 -19.22
N PRO A 137 16.20 -18.32 -18.15
CA PRO A 137 15.82 -19.69 -17.78
C PRO A 137 14.95 -20.35 -18.84
N ASN A 138 15.12 -21.65 -19.07
CA ASN A 138 14.34 -22.43 -20.03
C ASN A 138 12.83 -22.47 -19.69
N PHE A 139 12.46 -22.20 -18.43
CA PHE A 139 11.07 -22.16 -17.96
C PHE A 139 10.48 -20.75 -17.97
N TRP A 140 11.18 -19.74 -18.54
CA TRP A 140 10.62 -18.41 -18.77
C TRP A 140 9.37 -18.53 -19.64
N PRO A 141 8.20 -18.01 -19.22
CA PRO A 141 6.93 -18.32 -19.87
C PRO A 141 6.62 -17.49 -21.11
N TRP A 142 7.30 -16.38 -21.31
CA TRP A 142 7.00 -15.41 -22.35
C TRP A 142 8.12 -15.30 -23.38
N ASP A 143 7.90 -14.46 -24.39
CA ASP A 143 8.93 -14.13 -25.37
C ASP A 143 10.20 -13.59 -24.68
N PHE A 144 11.36 -13.90 -25.28
CA PHE A 144 12.66 -13.50 -24.78
C PHE A 144 12.82 -11.96 -24.65
N ASP A 145 12.09 -11.18 -25.44
CA ASP A 145 12.12 -9.71 -25.38
C ASP A 145 11.56 -9.16 -24.06
N TRP A 146 10.75 -9.91 -23.37
CA TRP A 146 10.25 -9.58 -22.03
C TRP A 146 11.22 -9.95 -20.90
N TRP A 147 12.23 -10.74 -21.19
CA TRP A 147 13.27 -11.07 -20.23
C TRP A 147 14.27 -9.90 -20.08
N LYS A 148 14.20 -9.15 -18.96
CA LYS A 148 14.96 -7.92 -18.72
C LYS A 148 15.64 -7.97 -17.34
N PRO A 149 16.63 -8.87 -17.13
CA PRO A 149 17.39 -8.89 -15.88
C PRO A 149 18.26 -7.62 -15.80
N THR A 150 18.37 -7.04 -14.60
CA THR A 150 19.09 -5.78 -14.39
C THR A 150 20.08 -5.83 -13.23
N GLY A 151 19.87 -6.72 -12.27
CA GLY A 151 20.70 -6.90 -11.10
C GLY A 151 19.94 -7.64 -10.02
N PHE A 152 20.66 -8.41 -9.21
CA PHE A 152 20.04 -9.39 -8.32
C PHE A 152 18.97 -8.80 -7.39
N ARG A 153 19.28 -7.69 -6.71
CA ARG A 153 18.29 -7.03 -5.83
C ARG A 153 17.05 -6.56 -6.61
N ARG A 154 17.25 -6.00 -7.80
CA ARG A 154 16.15 -5.51 -8.64
C ARG A 154 15.31 -6.66 -9.18
N ASP A 155 15.94 -7.76 -9.54
CA ASP A 155 15.28 -8.95 -10.06
C ASP A 155 14.49 -9.67 -8.94
N LEU A 156 15.00 -9.69 -7.71
CA LEU A 156 14.22 -10.13 -6.54
C LEU A 156 12.97 -9.25 -6.31
N VAL A 157 13.07 -7.94 -6.51
CA VAL A 157 11.91 -7.03 -6.42
C VAL A 157 10.88 -7.36 -7.49
N LYS A 158 11.30 -7.59 -8.76
CA LYS A 158 10.41 -8.00 -9.85
C LYS A 158 9.77 -9.36 -9.55
N ALA A 159 10.56 -10.33 -9.07
CA ALA A 159 10.10 -11.65 -8.69
C ALA A 159 8.97 -11.56 -7.64
N CYS A 160 9.19 -10.82 -6.57
CA CYS A 160 8.19 -10.65 -5.51
C CYS A 160 6.94 -9.92 -6.02
N ALA A 161 7.08 -8.93 -6.89
CA ALA A 161 5.93 -8.20 -7.46
C ALA A 161 5.08 -9.11 -8.37
N LEU A 162 5.70 -9.96 -9.19
CA LEU A 162 5.01 -10.95 -10.04
C LEU A 162 4.33 -12.04 -9.19
N ILE A 163 5.00 -12.55 -8.15
CA ILE A 163 4.39 -13.52 -7.24
C ILE A 163 3.20 -12.92 -6.49
N ALA A 164 3.29 -11.64 -6.10
CA ALA A 164 2.16 -10.93 -5.51
C ALA A 164 0.97 -10.82 -6.49
N ALA A 165 1.23 -10.50 -7.77
CA ALA A 165 0.21 -10.45 -8.81
C ALA A 165 -0.51 -11.80 -8.98
N GLU A 166 0.24 -12.92 -9.02
CA GLU A 166 -0.34 -14.27 -9.08
C GLU A 166 -1.18 -14.57 -7.84
N GLY A 167 -0.70 -14.21 -6.63
CA GLY A 167 -1.46 -14.38 -5.39
C GLY A 167 -2.76 -13.58 -5.38
N GLU A 168 -2.73 -12.32 -5.83
CA GLU A 168 -3.91 -11.47 -5.98
C GLU A 168 -4.92 -12.08 -6.98
N LYS A 169 -4.44 -12.63 -8.10
CA LYS A 169 -5.25 -13.35 -9.10
C LYS A 169 -5.90 -14.59 -8.48
N PHE A 170 -5.14 -15.39 -7.75
CA PHE A 170 -5.66 -16.56 -7.05
C PHE A 170 -6.79 -16.21 -6.08
N ASP A 171 -6.61 -15.15 -5.30
CA ASP A 171 -7.63 -14.69 -4.34
C ASP A 171 -8.89 -14.17 -5.04
N ARG A 172 -8.78 -13.48 -6.18
CA ARG A 172 -9.92 -13.06 -6.99
C ARG A 172 -10.70 -14.27 -7.52
N ASN A 173 -10.01 -15.24 -8.08
CA ASN A 173 -10.61 -16.44 -8.65
C ASN A 173 -11.28 -17.32 -7.59
N ARG A 174 -10.72 -17.39 -6.39
CA ARG A 174 -11.33 -18.09 -5.26
C ARG A 174 -12.66 -17.48 -4.82
N LYS A 175 -12.80 -16.16 -4.90
CA LYS A 175 -14.05 -15.45 -4.57
C LYS A 175 -15.12 -15.62 -5.65
N ARG A 176 -14.74 -15.77 -6.93
CA ARG A 176 -15.66 -15.95 -8.05
C ARG A 176 -16.32 -17.35 -8.08
N LYS A 177 -15.58 -18.41 -7.71
CA LYS A 177 -16.08 -19.80 -7.73
C LYS A 177 -17.29 -20.09 -6.81
N PRO A 178 -17.43 -19.55 -5.58
CA PRO A 178 -18.62 -19.74 -4.77
C PRO A 178 -19.86 -19.07 -5.38
N ALA A 179 -19.73 -17.83 -5.88
CA ALA A 179 -20.84 -17.10 -6.46
C ALA A 179 -21.45 -17.77 -7.71
N GLN A 180 -20.63 -18.49 -8.48
CA GLN A 180 -21.11 -19.27 -9.65
C GLN A 180 -21.80 -20.59 -9.25
N ARG A 181 -21.46 -21.16 -8.07
CA ARG A 181 -22.11 -22.36 -7.55
C ARG A 181 -23.47 -22.07 -6.89
N GLU A 182 -23.68 -20.89 -6.40
CA GLU A 182 -24.95 -20.44 -5.81
C GLU A 182 -25.95 -19.94 -6.88
N ALA A 183 -25.47 -19.63 -8.10
CA ALA A 183 -26.27 -19.15 -9.23
C ALA A 183 -26.63 -20.27 -10.23
N ALA A 184 -26.19 -21.51 -10.03
CA ALA A 184 -26.46 -22.70 -10.86
C ALA A 184 -27.34 -23.70 -10.10
#